data_2cbed655075b0b10d2a5099e1a1c86ba
#
_entry.id   2cbed655075b0b10d2a5099e1a1c86ba
#
_cell.length_a   1.000
_cell.length_b   1.000
_cell.length_c   1.000
_cell.angle_alpha   90.00
_cell.angle_beta   90.00
_cell.angle_gamma   90.00
#
_symmetry.space_group_name_H-M   'P 1'
#
loop_
_entity.id
_entity.type
_entity.pdbx_description
1 polymer ?
#
loop_
_entity_poly.entity_id
_entity_poly.type
_entity_poly.pdbx_seq_one_letter_code
_entity_poly.pdbx_strand_id
1 'polypeptide(L)'
;FLNTIEGMIKNTNYEAKNTTDLKTSGTTSELNSVISFKSSLPMEKSRENFSKTFSPTFMIRYAPGQMKPRRDDDVFLNYSNLYSLNKTSEIESGLSTILGFDYKLNKKDPDGTQKEKFSISMGQVFNQRENKDLPLRSSLDQKVSDLVGQVNYNFSEIGNIGYAFSVDNNYSDLNYNEISTALDFGKIAFNLNYLEQRSHI
;
A
#
# COMPACT_ATOMS: atom_id res chain seq x y z
N PHE A 1 -11.97 -5.64 17.83
CA PHE A 1 -11.30 -4.54 17.12
C PHE A 1 -9.84 -4.47 17.55
N LEU A 2 -8.96 -4.36 16.57
CA LEU A 2 -7.56 -4.05 16.77
C LEU A 2 -7.35 -2.58 16.39
N ASN A 3 -7.04 -1.75 17.37
CA ASN A 3 -6.89 -0.32 17.19
C ASN A 3 -5.43 0.08 17.35
N THR A 4 -4.93 0.92 16.45
CA THR A 4 -3.57 1.43 16.46
C THR A 4 -3.58 2.93 16.24
N ILE A 5 -2.85 3.67 17.06
CA ILE A 5 -2.55 5.09 16.83
C ILE A 5 -1.07 5.19 16.52
N GLU A 6 -0.74 5.82 15.41
CA GLU A 6 0.65 6.02 14.97
C GLU A 6 0.89 7.49 14.69
N GLY A 7 2.10 7.95 14.98
CA GLY A 7 2.52 9.30 14.67
C GLY A 7 3.97 9.33 14.19
N MET A 8 4.28 10.24 13.26
CA MET A 8 5.64 10.48 12.78
C MET A 8 5.92 11.97 12.72
N ILE A 9 7.11 12.35 13.11
CA ILE A 9 7.65 13.70 12.97
C ILE A 9 8.95 13.56 12.15
N LYS A 10 9.04 14.32 11.05
CA LYS A 10 10.21 14.37 10.18
C LYS A 10 10.77 15.77 10.17
N ASN A 11 12.01 15.93 10.59
CA ASN A 11 12.76 17.19 10.43
C ASN A 11 13.78 17.03 9.29
N THR A 12 13.70 17.89 8.28
CA THR A 12 14.61 17.90 7.15
C THR A 12 15.41 19.19 7.16
N ASN A 13 16.72 19.07 7.29
CA ASN A 13 17.65 20.20 7.21
C ASN A 13 18.44 20.11 5.92
N TYR A 14 18.49 21.19 5.16
CA TYR A 14 19.22 21.22 3.91
C TYR A 14 19.75 22.64 3.59
N GLU A 15 20.79 22.68 2.80
CA GLU A 15 21.27 23.87 2.10
C GLU A 15 21.26 23.57 0.60
N ALA A 16 20.57 24.43 -0.17
CA ALA A 16 20.42 24.22 -1.61
C ALA A 16 20.98 25.44 -2.37
N LYS A 17 21.67 25.18 -3.49
CA LYS A 17 22.20 26.18 -4.39
C LYS A 17 21.80 25.83 -5.83
N ASN A 18 21.51 26.87 -6.62
CA ASN A 18 21.21 26.72 -8.06
C ASN A 18 20.02 25.76 -8.37
N THR A 19 18.96 25.83 -7.58
CA THR A 19 17.72 25.06 -7.79
C THR A 19 16.50 25.97 -7.67
N THR A 20 15.43 25.64 -8.39
CA THR A 20 14.12 26.33 -8.35
C THR A 20 13.15 25.67 -7.37
N ASP A 21 13.38 24.41 -7.02
CA ASP A 21 12.44 23.58 -6.26
C ASP A 21 12.65 23.65 -4.75
N LEU A 22 13.80 24.19 -4.33
CA LEU A 22 14.19 24.32 -2.93
C LEU A 22 14.53 25.76 -2.59
N LYS A 23 14.38 26.15 -1.33
CA LYS A 23 14.86 27.45 -0.87
C LYS A 23 16.38 27.51 -0.95
N THR A 24 16.91 28.52 -1.62
CA THR A 24 18.35 28.65 -1.91
C THR A 24 19.07 29.64 -0.97
N SER A 25 18.36 30.28 -0.05
CA SER A 25 18.96 31.27 0.87
C SER A 25 19.24 30.65 2.24
N GLY A 26 20.47 30.18 2.42
CA GLY A 26 20.96 29.66 3.70
C GLY A 26 20.44 28.27 4.06
N THR A 27 20.76 27.84 5.28
CA THR A 27 20.26 26.56 5.81
C THR A 27 18.77 26.64 6.07
N THR A 28 18.01 25.70 5.54
CA THR A 28 16.56 25.58 5.73
C THR A 28 16.26 24.37 6.58
N SER A 29 15.39 24.55 7.58
CA SER A 29 14.85 23.48 8.44
C SER A 29 13.34 23.39 8.22
N GLU A 30 12.86 22.18 7.93
CA GLU A 30 11.45 21.89 7.68
C GLU A 30 10.98 20.80 8.63
N LEU A 31 9.90 21.07 9.35
CA LEU A 31 9.28 20.14 10.28
C LEU A 31 7.93 19.70 9.72
N ASN A 32 7.80 18.42 9.45
CA ASN A 32 6.56 17.80 9.00
C ASN A 32 6.10 16.76 10.02
N SER A 33 4.80 16.61 10.16
CA SER A 33 4.22 15.62 11.07
C SER A 33 2.99 14.96 10.47
N VAL A 34 2.71 13.74 10.90
CA VAL A 34 1.50 13.00 10.53
C VAL A 34 1.05 12.16 11.71
N ILE A 35 -0.26 12.04 11.86
CA ILE A 35 -0.90 11.16 12.82
C ILE A 35 -1.95 10.31 12.11
N SER A 36 -2.14 9.08 12.57
CA SER A 36 -3.19 8.19 12.09
C SER A 36 -3.84 7.40 13.21
N PHE A 37 -5.08 7.02 12.95
CA PHE A 37 -5.81 6.01 13.68
C PHE A 37 -6.24 4.92 12.70
N LYS A 38 -5.86 3.68 12.98
CA LYS A 38 -6.23 2.49 12.21
C LYS A 38 -7.02 1.53 13.10
N SER A 39 -8.11 1.01 12.56
CA SER A 39 -8.96 0.01 13.22
C SER A 39 -9.24 -1.12 12.25
N SER A 40 -9.05 -2.36 12.69
CA SER A 40 -9.44 -3.56 11.95
C SER A 40 -10.28 -4.49 12.81
N LEU A 41 -11.17 -5.23 12.14
CA LEU A 41 -12.06 -6.19 12.78
C LEU A 41 -11.80 -7.59 12.19
N PRO A 42 -10.83 -8.36 12.72
CA PRO A 42 -10.61 -9.72 12.28
C PRO A 42 -11.77 -10.61 12.75
N MET A 43 -12.46 -11.19 11.78
CA MET A 43 -13.53 -12.18 11.99
C MET A 43 -13.02 -13.53 11.52
N GLU A 44 -12.95 -14.49 12.43
CA GLU A 44 -12.46 -15.83 12.12
C GLU A 44 -13.58 -16.86 12.16
N LYS A 45 -13.55 -17.77 11.21
CA LYS A 45 -14.35 -18.99 11.20
C LYS A 45 -13.42 -20.19 11.04
N SER A 46 -13.27 -20.93 12.12
CA SER A 46 -12.45 -22.15 12.15
C SER A 46 -13.31 -23.41 11.98
N ARG A 47 -12.81 -24.37 11.20
CA ARG A 47 -13.31 -25.73 11.05
C ARG A 47 -12.15 -26.70 11.23
N GLU A 48 -12.46 -28.00 11.22
CA GLU A 48 -11.47 -29.06 11.43
C GLU A 48 -10.24 -28.90 10.51
N ASN A 49 -10.45 -28.77 9.22
CA ASN A 49 -9.40 -28.74 8.19
C ASN A 49 -9.02 -27.33 7.68
N PHE A 50 -9.79 -26.30 8.02
CA PHE A 50 -9.60 -24.95 7.50
C PHE A 50 -9.91 -23.88 8.53
N SER A 51 -9.20 -22.76 8.47
CA SER A 51 -9.60 -21.49 9.07
C SER A 51 -9.72 -20.41 8.01
N LYS A 52 -10.72 -19.55 8.15
CA LYS A 52 -10.97 -18.39 7.28
C LYS A 52 -10.98 -17.16 8.15
N THR A 53 -10.24 -16.14 7.73
CA THR A 53 -10.24 -14.84 8.40
C THR A 53 -10.63 -13.77 7.40
N PHE A 54 -11.56 -12.91 7.79
CA PHE A 54 -11.93 -11.71 7.04
C PHE A 54 -11.72 -10.51 7.95
N SER A 55 -10.92 -9.54 7.53
CA SER A 55 -10.50 -8.40 8.35
C SER A 55 -10.73 -7.08 7.61
N PRO A 56 -11.94 -6.50 7.67
CA PRO A 56 -12.14 -5.14 7.20
C PRO A 56 -11.29 -4.17 8.02
N THR A 57 -10.67 -3.22 7.34
CA THR A 57 -9.74 -2.26 7.94
C THR A 57 -10.10 -0.85 7.48
N PHE A 58 -10.15 0.04 8.45
CA PHE A 58 -10.34 1.48 8.27
C PHE A 58 -9.15 2.21 8.86
N MET A 59 -8.68 3.25 8.19
CA MET A 59 -7.66 4.16 8.72
C MET A 59 -8.03 5.60 8.38
N ILE A 60 -7.89 6.48 9.34
CA ILE A 60 -7.91 7.93 9.14
C ILE A 60 -6.52 8.48 9.41
N ARG A 61 -6.03 9.34 8.52
CA ARG A 61 -4.69 9.91 8.56
C ARG A 61 -4.77 11.41 8.34
N TYR A 62 -4.05 12.16 9.14
CA TYR A 62 -3.98 13.61 9.04
C TYR A 62 -2.53 14.10 9.13
N ALA A 63 -2.10 14.87 8.15
CA ALA A 63 -0.82 15.55 8.14
C ALA A 63 -1.05 17.07 7.92
N PRO A 64 -0.83 17.89 8.94
CA PRO A 64 -0.96 19.34 8.82
C PRO A 64 0.18 19.94 7.98
N GLY A 65 -0.09 21.11 7.40
CA GLY A 65 0.91 21.89 6.68
C GLY A 65 0.86 21.69 5.16
N GLN A 66 1.94 22.05 4.51
CA GLN A 66 2.13 21.94 3.07
C GLN A 66 3.28 20.99 2.78
N MET A 67 3.21 20.30 1.67
CA MET A 67 4.30 19.47 1.17
C MET A 67 4.98 20.14 -0.02
N LYS A 68 6.20 19.70 -0.34
CA LYS A 68 6.88 20.08 -1.58
C LYS A 68 6.26 19.36 -2.78
N PRO A 69 6.25 19.99 -3.96
CA PRO A 69 5.84 19.33 -5.19
C PRO A 69 6.71 18.09 -5.46
N ARG A 70 6.04 16.95 -5.70
CA ARG A 70 6.64 15.65 -5.97
C ARG A 70 5.98 14.95 -7.15
N ARG A 71 5.46 15.73 -8.10
CA ARG A 71 4.67 15.24 -9.24
C ARG A 71 5.42 14.20 -10.09
N ASP A 72 6.72 14.39 -10.22
CA ASP A 72 7.58 13.59 -11.11
C ASP A 72 8.25 12.42 -10.37
N ASP A 73 7.98 12.26 -9.06
CA ASP A 73 8.49 11.12 -8.30
C ASP A 73 7.85 9.83 -8.84
N ASP A 74 8.69 8.80 -9.02
CA ASP A 74 8.26 7.49 -9.50
C ASP A 74 7.79 6.63 -8.32
N VAL A 75 6.63 6.98 -7.78
CA VAL A 75 6.02 6.32 -6.62
C VAL A 75 4.64 5.81 -7.01
N PHE A 76 4.36 4.55 -6.65
CA PHE A 76 3.09 3.88 -6.89
C PHE A 76 2.39 3.55 -5.59
N LEU A 77 1.08 3.72 -5.57
CA LEU A 77 0.23 3.15 -4.56
C LEU A 77 0.05 1.66 -4.85
N ASN A 78 0.33 0.83 -3.86
CA ASN A 78 0.06 -0.60 -3.88
C ASN A 78 -0.46 -1.06 -2.51
N TYR A 79 -0.89 -2.31 -2.39
CA TYR A 79 -1.46 -2.76 -1.13
C TYR A 79 -0.45 -2.75 0.03
N SER A 80 0.84 -2.96 -0.23
CA SER A 80 1.87 -3.00 0.82
C SER A 80 2.13 -1.64 1.48
N ASN A 81 1.94 -0.53 0.75
CA ASN A 81 2.09 0.82 1.28
C ASN A 81 0.77 1.53 1.60
N LEU A 82 -0.38 0.89 1.33
CA LEU A 82 -1.71 1.48 1.46
C LEU A 82 -1.97 2.10 2.85
N TYR A 83 -1.60 1.39 3.91
CA TYR A 83 -1.79 1.82 5.30
C TYR A 83 -0.56 2.47 5.92
N SER A 84 0.45 2.83 5.14
CA SER A 84 1.63 3.52 5.66
C SER A 84 1.32 4.98 6.02
N LEU A 85 1.98 5.50 7.07
CA LEU A 85 1.91 6.92 7.43
C LEU A 85 2.45 7.81 6.31
N ASN A 86 3.45 7.30 5.62
CA ASN A 86 4.10 7.97 4.49
C ASN A 86 4.13 6.99 3.31
N LYS A 87 3.46 7.32 2.20
CA LYS A 87 3.35 6.48 1.00
C LYS A 87 4.30 6.94 -0.10
N THR A 88 4.80 8.17 0.02
CA THR A 88 5.72 8.82 -0.94
C THR A 88 7.06 9.12 -0.27
N SER A 89 7.96 9.79 -0.96
CA SER A 89 9.25 10.25 -0.41
C SER A 89 9.09 11.33 0.67
N GLU A 90 7.98 12.09 0.62
CA GLU A 90 7.62 13.13 1.60
C GLU A 90 6.35 12.74 2.37
N ILE A 91 6.08 13.46 3.48
CA ILE A 91 4.80 13.29 4.19
C ILE A 91 3.71 13.99 3.38
N GLU A 92 2.77 13.19 2.85
CA GLU A 92 1.63 13.71 2.08
C GLU A 92 0.76 14.57 2.99
N SER A 93 0.58 15.85 2.65
CA SER A 93 -0.23 16.76 3.45
C SER A 93 -1.73 16.54 3.24
N GLY A 94 -2.52 16.78 4.29
CA GLY A 94 -3.98 16.74 4.25
C GLY A 94 -4.59 15.61 5.07
N LEU A 95 -5.92 15.50 4.95
CA LEU A 95 -6.73 14.46 5.58
C LEU A 95 -7.07 13.40 4.54
N SER A 96 -6.81 12.15 4.87
CA SER A 96 -7.19 11.00 4.06
C SER A 96 -7.82 9.89 4.92
N THR A 97 -8.71 9.16 4.30
CA THR A 97 -9.36 7.96 4.85
C THR A 97 -9.01 6.79 3.95
N ILE A 98 -8.66 5.66 4.53
CA ILE A 98 -8.33 4.44 3.83
C ILE A 98 -9.33 3.37 4.25
N LEU A 99 -9.92 2.71 3.26
CA LEU A 99 -10.80 1.56 3.45
C LEU A 99 -10.24 0.36 2.71
N GLY A 100 -10.31 -0.79 3.32
CA GLY A 100 -9.91 -2.04 2.68
C GLY A 100 -10.21 -3.25 3.52
N PHE A 101 -9.78 -4.39 3.05
CA PHE A 101 -9.94 -5.65 3.76
C PHE A 101 -8.83 -6.64 3.40
N ASP A 102 -8.65 -7.60 4.29
CA ASP A 102 -7.89 -8.82 4.09
C ASP A 102 -8.80 -10.04 4.24
N TYR A 103 -8.70 -10.99 3.33
CA TYR A 103 -9.28 -12.32 3.46
C TYR A 103 -8.19 -13.36 3.34
N LYS A 104 -8.17 -14.32 4.29
CA LYS A 104 -7.22 -15.44 4.30
C LYS A 104 -7.95 -16.76 4.48
N LEU A 105 -7.53 -17.74 3.73
CA LEU A 105 -7.91 -19.13 3.87
C LEU A 105 -6.67 -19.95 4.21
N ASN A 106 -6.63 -20.51 5.41
CA ASN A 106 -5.56 -21.39 5.87
C ASN A 106 -6.03 -22.83 5.88
N LYS A 107 -5.21 -23.74 5.42
CA LYS A 107 -5.35 -25.18 5.63
C LYS A 107 -4.73 -25.52 6.98
N LYS A 108 -5.38 -26.40 7.74
CA LYS A 108 -4.84 -26.98 8.97
C LYS A 108 -4.28 -28.35 8.65
N ASP A 109 -3.03 -28.57 9.01
CA ASP A 109 -2.40 -29.87 8.95
C ASP A 109 -2.77 -30.66 10.23
N PRO A 110 -2.64 -32.01 10.23
CA PRO A 110 -3.00 -32.85 11.37
C PRO A 110 -2.22 -32.53 12.67
N ASP A 111 -1.05 -31.92 12.56
CA ASP A 111 -0.22 -31.46 13.68
C ASP A 111 -0.69 -30.11 14.27
N GLY A 112 -1.76 -29.53 13.73
CA GLY A 112 -2.30 -28.21 14.13
C GLY A 112 -1.64 -27.01 13.45
N THR A 113 -0.62 -27.22 12.62
CA THR A 113 0.03 -26.15 11.86
C THR A 113 -0.95 -25.57 10.82
N GLN A 114 -0.98 -24.24 10.73
CA GLN A 114 -1.80 -23.55 9.73
C GLN A 114 -0.90 -23.04 8.60
N LYS A 115 -1.25 -23.40 7.37
CA LYS A 115 -0.58 -22.93 6.15
C LYS A 115 -1.55 -22.11 5.31
N GLU A 116 -1.16 -20.88 4.96
CA GLU A 116 -1.97 -20.04 4.07
C GLU A 116 -2.11 -20.73 2.72
N LYS A 117 -3.36 -20.94 2.29
CA LYS A 117 -3.69 -21.55 0.99
C LYS A 117 -4.07 -20.50 -0.04
N PHE A 118 -4.78 -19.47 0.42
CA PHE A 118 -5.25 -18.38 -0.42
C PHE A 118 -5.39 -17.11 0.42
N SER A 119 -4.99 -15.98 -0.16
CA SER A 119 -5.33 -14.67 0.40
C SER A 119 -5.70 -13.68 -0.69
N ILE A 120 -6.57 -12.75 -0.35
CA ILE A 120 -6.89 -11.58 -1.14
C ILE A 120 -6.97 -10.36 -0.21
N SER A 121 -6.33 -9.30 -0.61
CA SER A 121 -6.29 -8.03 0.09
C SER A 121 -6.56 -6.90 -0.89
N MET A 122 -7.42 -5.96 -0.53
CA MET A 122 -7.79 -4.82 -1.38
C MET A 122 -8.01 -3.58 -0.54
N GLY A 123 -7.82 -2.41 -1.14
CA GLY A 123 -8.19 -1.16 -0.50
C GLY A 123 -7.96 0.07 -1.37
N GLN A 124 -8.44 1.20 -0.87
CA GLN A 124 -8.49 2.46 -1.60
C GLN A 124 -8.34 3.65 -0.64
N VAL A 125 -7.71 4.74 -1.11
CA VAL A 125 -7.54 5.98 -0.37
C VAL A 125 -8.57 7.00 -0.82
N PHE A 126 -9.18 7.69 0.14
CA PHE A 126 -10.14 8.78 -0.07
C PHE A 126 -9.56 10.06 0.55
N ASN A 127 -9.15 11.00 -0.27
CA ASN A 127 -8.60 12.28 0.15
C ASN A 127 -9.71 13.32 0.30
N GLN A 128 -9.62 14.16 1.31
CA GLN A 128 -10.56 15.28 1.51
C GLN A 128 -10.54 16.24 0.31
N ARG A 129 -9.38 16.42 -0.31
CA ARG A 129 -9.16 17.29 -1.47
C ARG A 129 -8.10 16.69 -2.39
N GLU A 130 -8.14 17.09 -3.65
CA GLU A 130 -7.04 16.86 -4.57
C GLU A 130 -5.76 17.57 -4.09
N ASN A 131 -4.63 16.93 -4.29
CA ASN A 131 -3.33 17.50 -3.97
C ASN A 131 -2.37 17.32 -5.16
N LYS A 132 -2.26 18.37 -5.98
CA LYS A 132 -1.46 18.36 -7.21
C LYS A 132 0.05 18.31 -6.98
N ASP A 133 0.50 18.40 -5.73
CA ASP A 133 1.91 18.24 -5.36
C ASP A 133 2.32 16.78 -5.23
N LEU A 134 1.35 15.84 -5.25
CA LEU A 134 1.59 14.41 -5.15
C LEU A 134 1.99 13.79 -6.50
N PRO A 135 2.74 12.66 -6.49
CA PRO A 135 3.13 11.96 -7.69
C PRO A 135 1.92 11.53 -8.53
N LEU A 136 1.92 11.87 -9.82
CA LEU A 136 0.83 11.56 -10.73
C LEU A 136 0.58 10.05 -10.85
N ARG A 137 1.66 9.26 -10.87
CA ARG A 137 1.58 7.79 -10.99
C ARG A 137 1.09 7.09 -9.74
N SER A 138 1.00 7.82 -8.61
CA SER A 138 0.51 7.24 -7.35
C SER A 138 -1.00 7.23 -7.23
N SER A 139 -1.73 7.96 -8.09
CA SER A 139 -3.16 8.27 -7.97
C SER A 139 -3.58 8.96 -6.66
N LEU A 140 -2.61 9.28 -5.80
CA LEU A 140 -2.86 9.98 -4.52
C LEU A 140 -3.14 11.47 -4.70
N ASP A 141 -2.85 12.04 -5.84
CA ASP A 141 -3.15 13.42 -6.24
C ASP A 141 -4.66 13.68 -6.39
N GLN A 142 -5.45 12.62 -6.56
CA GLN A 142 -6.89 12.63 -6.77
C GLN A 142 -7.67 12.51 -5.45
N LYS A 143 -8.98 12.85 -5.48
CA LYS A 143 -9.87 12.64 -4.32
C LYS A 143 -10.07 11.18 -3.98
N VAL A 144 -10.10 10.33 -4.98
CA VAL A 144 -10.21 8.88 -4.84
C VAL A 144 -9.03 8.27 -5.57
N SER A 145 -8.20 7.51 -4.87
CA SER A 145 -7.07 6.83 -5.49
C SER A 145 -7.52 5.65 -6.35
N ASP A 146 -6.59 5.06 -7.06
CA ASP A 146 -6.78 3.73 -7.62
C ASP A 146 -7.18 2.73 -6.54
N LEU A 147 -7.95 1.71 -6.93
CA LEU A 147 -8.19 0.52 -6.14
C LEU A 147 -6.98 -0.40 -6.26
N VAL A 148 -6.28 -0.62 -5.16
CA VAL A 148 -5.11 -1.49 -5.13
C VAL A 148 -5.40 -2.80 -4.42
N GLY A 149 -4.78 -3.87 -4.87
CA GLY A 149 -4.95 -5.16 -4.23
C GLY A 149 -3.88 -6.16 -4.59
N GLN A 150 -3.94 -7.27 -3.88
CA GLN A 150 -3.08 -8.44 -4.10
C GLN A 150 -3.84 -9.73 -3.83
N VAL A 151 -3.52 -10.75 -4.58
CA VAL A 151 -4.03 -12.11 -4.44
C VAL A 151 -2.85 -13.06 -4.36
N ASN A 152 -2.83 -13.97 -3.39
CA ASN A 152 -1.82 -15.02 -3.31
C ASN A 152 -2.49 -16.38 -3.24
N TYR A 153 -1.93 -17.35 -3.95
CA TYR A 153 -2.38 -18.72 -3.94
C TYR A 153 -1.19 -19.67 -3.81
N ASN A 154 -1.16 -20.42 -2.71
CA ASN A 154 -0.20 -21.49 -2.47
C ASN A 154 -0.80 -22.81 -2.89
N PHE A 155 -0.43 -23.32 -4.05
CA PHE A 155 -1.02 -24.55 -4.61
C PHE A 155 -0.38 -25.83 -4.06
N SER A 156 0.85 -25.74 -3.55
CA SER A 156 1.53 -26.84 -2.87
C SER A 156 2.66 -26.31 -1.98
N GLU A 157 3.42 -27.20 -1.34
CA GLU A 157 4.66 -26.84 -0.63
C GLU A 157 5.77 -26.40 -1.60
N ILE A 158 5.62 -26.75 -2.88
CA ILE A 158 6.61 -26.44 -3.91
C ILE A 158 6.29 -25.17 -4.71
N GLY A 159 5.14 -24.51 -4.50
CA GLY A 159 4.85 -23.36 -5.31
C GLY A 159 3.73 -22.45 -4.84
N ASN A 160 3.90 -21.19 -5.24
CA ASN A 160 2.92 -20.14 -5.06
C ASN A 160 2.80 -19.30 -6.33
N ILE A 161 1.68 -18.60 -6.45
CA ILE A 161 1.44 -17.58 -7.44
C ILE A 161 0.85 -16.35 -6.72
N GLY A 162 1.42 -15.20 -7.00
CA GLY A 162 0.96 -13.90 -6.53
C GLY A 162 0.49 -13.05 -7.70
N TYR A 163 -0.52 -12.24 -7.48
CA TYR A 163 -1.00 -11.22 -8.39
C TYR A 163 -1.24 -9.92 -7.64
N ALA A 164 -0.56 -8.84 -8.02
CA ALA A 164 -0.78 -7.50 -7.49
C ALA A 164 -1.30 -6.59 -8.59
N PHE A 165 -2.22 -5.69 -8.26
CA PHE A 165 -2.87 -4.84 -9.23
C PHE A 165 -3.22 -3.46 -8.68
N SER A 166 -3.34 -2.50 -9.60
CA SER A 166 -3.97 -1.20 -9.40
C SER A 166 -4.94 -0.94 -10.53
N VAL A 167 -6.19 -0.68 -10.18
CA VAL A 167 -7.27 -0.33 -11.12
C VAL A 167 -7.61 1.13 -10.90
N ASP A 168 -7.78 1.90 -11.97
CA ASP A 168 -8.13 3.31 -11.88
C ASP A 168 -9.42 3.55 -11.06
N ASN A 169 -9.64 4.77 -10.63
CA ASN A 169 -10.78 5.13 -9.78
C ASN A 169 -12.15 5.01 -10.49
N ASN A 170 -12.18 4.85 -11.81
CA ASN A 170 -13.37 4.57 -12.61
C ASN A 170 -13.58 3.07 -12.84
N TYR A 171 -12.64 2.23 -12.39
CA TYR A 171 -12.64 0.78 -12.54
C TYR A 171 -12.62 0.30 -13.99
N SER A 172 -12.09 1.10 -14.91
CA SER A 172 -12.05 0.82 -16.34
C SER A 172 -10.70 0.29 -16.83
N ASP A 173 -9.61 0.75 -16.24
CA ASP A 173 -8.26 0.48 -16.70
C ASP A 173 -7.36 -0.07 -15.59
N LEU A 174 -6.52 -1.04 -15.95
CA LEU A 174 -5.44 -1.53 -15.11
C LEU A 174 -4.23 -0.62 -15.30
N ASN A 175 -3.84 0.10 -14.24
CA ASN A 175 -2.66 0.97 -14.23
C ASN A 175 -1.38 0.21 -13.88
N TYR A 176 -1.52 -0.85 -13.11
CA TYR A 176 -0.44 -1.72 -12.70
C TYR A 176 -0.96 -3.15 -12.59
N ASN A 177 -0.21 -4.10 -13.10
CA ASN A 177 -0.40 -5.50 -12.79
C ASN A 177 0.94 -6.24 -12.73
N GLU A 178 1.08 -7.09 -11.75
CA GLU A 178 2.27 -7.90 -11.53
C GLU A 178 1.85 -9.33 -11.21
N ILE A 179 2.42 -10.28 -11.95
CA ILE A 179 2.27 -11.70 -11.66
C ILE A 179 3.63 -12.22 -11.19
N SER A 180 3.66 -12.83 -10.03
CA SER A 180 4.83 -13.46 -9.46
C SER A 180 4.58 -14.95 -9.22
N THR A 181 5.56 -15.79 -9.51
CA THR A 181 5.49 -17.22 -9.25
C THR A 181 6.82 -17.69 -8.70
N ALA A 182 6.79 -18.44 -7.61
CA ALA A 182 7.94 -19.13 -7.07
C ALA A 182 7.66 -20.64 -7.04
N LEU A 183 8.60 -21.41 -7.56
CA LEU A 183 8.58 -22.88 -7.57
C LEU A 183 9.87 -23.40 -6.97
N ASP A 184 9.76 -24.28 -6.00
CA ASP A 184 10.92 -24.94 -5.36
C ASP A 184 10.77 -26.46 -5.43
N PHE A 185 11.65 -27.07 -6.18
CA PHE A 185 11.74 -28.54 -6.32
C PHE A 185 12.87 -29.14 -5.45
N GLY A 186 13.33 -28.38 -4.45
CA GLY A 186 14.36 -28.78 -3.53
C GLY A 186 15.79 -28.63 -4.06
N LYS A 187 16.09 -29.09 -5.26
CA LYS A 187 17.40 -28.92 -5.90
C LYS A 187 17.44 -27.76 -6.89
N ILE A 188 16.30 -27.35 -7.38
CA ILE A 188 16.16 -26.29 -8.38
C ILE A 188 14.98 -25.43 -7.96
N ALA A 189 15.20 -24.12 -7.89
CA ALA A 189 14.16 -23.11 -7.64
C ALA A 189 14.01 -22.20 -8.88
N PHE A 190 12.76 -21.89 -9.22
CA PHE A 190 12.41 -20.96 -10.28
C PHE A 190 11.60 -19.81 -9.70
N ASN A 191 11.98 -18.59 -10.09
CA ASN A 191 11.18 -17.40 -9.83
C ASN A 191 10.87 -16.74 -11.17
N LEU A 192 9.60 -16.48 -11.42
CA LEU A 192 9.13 -15.72 -12.57
C LEU A 192 8.39 -14.51 -12.07
N ASN A 193 8.71 -13.36 -12.65
CA ASN A 193 7.99 -12.12 -12.40
C ASN A 193 7.67 -11.44 -13.73
N TYR A 194 6.40 -11.08 -13.91
CA TYR A 194 5.90 -10.31 -15.05
C TYR A 194 5.25 -9.05 -14.50
N LEU A 195 5.72 -7.90 -14.99
CA LEU A 195 5.22 -6.58 -14.59
C LEU A 195 4.75 -5.83 -15.83
N GLU A 196 3.53 -5.32 -15.77
CA GLU A 196 3.01 -4.35 -16.72
C GLU A 196 2.54 -3.11 -15.96
N GLN A 197 2.98 -1.95 -16.44
CA GLN A 197 2.67 -0.67 -15.84
C GLN A 197 2.30 0.31 -16.95
N ARG A 198 1.14 0.94 -16.80
CA ARG A 198 0.72 2.03 -17.69
C ARG A 198 1.16 3.36 -17.10
N SER A 199 1.71 4.21 -17.95
CA SER A 199 1.98 5.60 -17.58
C SER A 199 0.66 6.37 -17.66
N HIS A 200 0.24 6.99 -16.56
CA HIS A 200 -0.74 8.06 -16.65
C HIS A 200 -0.07 9.24 -17.35
N ILE A 201 -0.49 9.54 -18.58
CA ILE A 201 -0.05 10.69 -19.34
C ILE A 201 -1.10 11.80 -19.17
#